data_5bfb3172f5c10741d7e1f65a2b38a82f
#
_entry.id   5bfb3172f5c10741d7e1f65a2b38a82f
#
_cell.length_a   1.000
_cell.length_b   1.000
_cell.length_c   1.000
_cell.angle_alpha   90.00
_cell.angle_beta   90.00
_cell.angle_gamma   90.00
#
_symmetry.space_group_name_H-M   'P 1'
#
loop_
_entity.id
_entity.type
_entity.pdbx_description
1 polymer ?
#
loop_
_entity_poly.entity_id
_entity_poly.type
_entity_poly.pdbx_seq_one_letter_code
_entity_poly.pdbx_strand_id
1 'polypeptide(L)'
;MVYNIFKGLGIALVTPFKQDGSVDYEALLRLVDYQLENGADFFCILATTGETPTLTADEKRRIKDLVVDKVQARVPILMGCGGYNTAAVVEELKTGDFKGIDGILSVCPYYNKPSQEGLYQHFKAIAAATSLPVVLYNVPGRTGVNLKAETTVRLARDCENIVAIKEASGNLEQVDEIIKNKPYSFDVISGDDSLTFPMVSCGAVGVISVIGNALPKEFSKMIRLQMRGEYDPARKIHHRFTDLFSLLFVDGNPAGVKAMLHEMGFIENVLRLPLVPTRISTLQRMSELLRELKI
;
A
#
# COMPACT_ATOMS: atom_id res chain seq x y z
N MET A 1 23.39 -9.57 0.21
CA MET A 1 22.58 -8.33 0.14
C MET A 1 21.18 -8.69 -0.33
N VAL A 2 20.18 -8.32 0.44
CA VAL A 2 18.77 -8.46 0.05
C VAL A 2 18.39 -7.18 -0.71
N TYR A 3 17.80 -7.32 -1.89
CA TYR A 3 17.37 -6.18 -2.71
C TYR A 3 15.86 -6.04 -2.67
N ASN A 4 15.38 -4.80 -2.81
CA ASN A 4 13.95 -4.56 -2.97
C ASN A 4 13.47 -5.06 -4.34
N ILE A 5 12.45 -5.92 -4.31
CA ILE A 5 11.76 -6.46 -5.50
C ILE A 5 10.42 -5.74 -5.75
N PHE A 6 9.99 -4.88 -4.82
CA PHE A 6 8.70 -4.18 -4.88
C PHE A 6 8.85 -2.84 -5.61
N LYS A 7 8.86 -2.89 -6.96
CA LYS A 7 9.01 -1.73 -7.84
C LYS A 7 7.83 -1.62 -8.80
N GLY A 8 7.56 -0.41 -9.29
CA GLY A 8 6.43 -0.17 -10.18
C GLY A 8 5.11 0.03 -9.45
N LEU A 9 4.02 -0.54 -9.97
CA LEU A 9 2.68 -0.45 -9.38
C LEU A 9 2.41 -1.61 -8.43
N GLY A 10 2.44 -1.34 -7.14
CA GLY A 10 1.90 -2.21 -6.10
C GLY A 10 0.43 -1.88 -5.82
N ILE A 11 -0.40 -2.89 -5.68
CA ILE A 11 -1.81 -2.71 -5.34
C ILE A 11 -2.01 -2.86 -3.83
N ALA A 12 -2.45 -1.78 -3.16
CA ALA A 12 -2.95 -1.87 -1.79
C ALA A 12 -4.33 -2.55 -1.81
N LEU A 13 -4.34 -3.88 -1.88
CA LEU A 13 -5.52 -4.68 -2.21
C LEU A 13 -6.66 -4.47 -1.20
N VAL A 14 -7.86 -4.14 -1.68
CA VAL A 14 -9.08 -4.08 -0.88
C VAL A 14 -9.53 -5.46 -0.47
N THR A 15 -10.27 -5.57 0.64
CA THR A 15 -11.03 -6.77 0.99
C THR A 15 -12.50 -6.53 0.66
N PRO A 16 -13.04 -7.15 -0.40
CA PRO A 16 -14.47 -7.08 -0.71
C PRO A 16 -15.31 -7.75 0.38
N PHE A 17 -16.45 -7.15 0.73
CA PHE A 17 -17.44 -7.76 1.62
C PHE A 17 -18.80 -7.89 0.92
N LYS A 18 -19.55 -8.94 1.28
CA LYS A 18 -20.96 -9.12 0.91
C LYS A 18 -21.85 -8.23 1.78
N GLN A 19 -23.15 -8.14 1.42
CA GLN A 19 -24.13 -7.34 2.17
C GLN A 19 -24.28 -7.77 3.64
N ASP A 20 -24.02 -9.02 3.96
CA ASP A 20 -24.03 -9.55 5.33
C ASP A 20 -22.74 -9.26 6.11
N GLY A 21 -21.77 -8.57 5.49
CA GLY A 21 -20.47 -8.25 6.07
C GLY A 21 -19.45 -9.40 6.01
N SER A 22 -19.77 -10.55 5.46
CA SER A 22 -18.79 -11.62 5.23
C SER A 22 -17.84 -11.26 4.08
N VAL A 23 -16.62 -11.84 4.08
CA VAL A 23 -15.65 -11.60 3.00
C VAL A 23 -16.15 -12.23 1.70
N ASP A 24 -16.17 -11.42 0.63
CA ASP A 24 -16.45 -11.90 -0.72
C ASP A 24 -15.16 -12.37 -1.40
N TYR A 25 -14.83 -13.63 -1.17
CA TYR A 25 -13.62 -14.25 -1.73
C TYR A 25 -13.65 -14.36 -3.26
N GLU A 26 -14.84 -14.50 -3.86
CA GLU A 26 -14.98 -14.58 -5.32
C GLU A 26 -14.68 -13.22 -5.96
N ALA A 27 -15.23 -12.14 -5.42
CA ALA A 27 -14.93 -10.79 -5.88
C ALA A 27 -13.44 -10.46 -5.66
N LEU A 28 -12.85 -10.89 -4.55
CA LEU A 28 -11.42 -10.73 -4.29
C LEU A 28 -10.57 -11.37 -5.40
N LEU A 29 -10.87 -12.60 -5.79
CA LEU A 29 -10.13 -13.32 -6.83
C LEU A 29 -10.33 -12.70 -8.21
N ARG A 30 -11.55 -12.21 -8.53
CA ARG A 30 -11.79 -11.46 -9.78
C ARG A 30 -10.98 -10.16 -9.84
N LEU A 31 -10.87 -9.44 -8.72
CA LEU A 31 -10.04 -8.22 -8.64
C LEU A 31 -8.56 -8.54 -8.84
N VAL A 32 -8.05 -9.60 -8.23
CA VAL A 32 -6.65 -10.01 -8.42
C VAL A 32 -6.36 -10.33 -9.88
N ASP A 33 -7.24 -11.06 -10.57
CA ASP A 33 -7.09 -11.32 -12.02
C ASP A 33 -7.08 -10.03 -12.82
N TYR A 34 -8.08 -9.18 -12.61
CA TYR A 34 -8.21 -7.90 -13.31
C TYR A 34 -6.94 -7.04 -13.12
N GLN A 35 -6.40 -6.98 -11.92
CA GLN A 35 -5.23 -6.17 -11.61
C GLN A 35 -3.96 -6.77 -12.22
N LEU A 36 -3.78 -8.08 -12.21
CA LEU A 36 -2.67 -8.77 -12.87
C LEU A 36 -2.66 -8.53 -14.38
N GLU A 37 -3.82 -8.71 -15.02
CA GLU A 37 -3.97 -8.53 -16.48
C GLU A 37 -3.75 -7.08 -16.92
N ASN A 38 -3.96 -6.13 -15.99
CA ASN A 38 -3.85 -4.70 -16.25
C ASN A 38 -2.60 -4.04 -15.65
N GLY A 39 -1.58 -4.82 -15.30
CA GLY A 39 -0.24 -4.32 -15.09
C GLY A 39 0.15 -4.02 -13.64
N ALA A 40 -0.46 -4.68 -12.67
CA ALA A 40 0.08 -4.74 -11.32
C ALA A 40 1.46 -5.40 -11.33
N ASP A 41 2.45 -4.74 -10.73
CA ASP A 41 3.81 -5.25 -10.62
C ASP A 41 4.03 -6.02 -9.31
N PHE A 42 3.23 -5.78 -8.28
CA PHE A 42 3.16 -6.56 -7.03
C PHE A 42 1.86 -6.29 -6.26
N PHE A 43 1.54 -7.14 -5.30
CA PHE A 43 0.41 -6.93 -4.39
C PHE A 43 0.89 -6.56 -2.99
N CYS A 44 0.13 -5.66 -2.33
CA CYS A 44 0.24 -5.39 -0.90
C CYS A 44 -1.08 -5.81 -0.25
N ILE A 45 -1.09 -6.97 0.39
CA ILE A 45 -2.27 -7.56 1.00
C ILE A 45 -2.30 -7.32 2.51
N LEU A 46 -3.47 -7.41 3.12
CA LEU A 46 -3.66 -7.30 4.57
C LEU A 46 -3.01 -6.03 5.16
N ALA A 47 -3.15 -4.91 4.45
CA ALA A 47 -2.71 -3.60 4.89
C ALA A 47 -3.92 -2.69 5.20
N THR A 48 -3.71 -1.39 5.34
CA THR A 48 -4.76 -0.41 5.70
C THR A 48 -5.97 -0.47 4.78
N THR A 49 -5.74 -0.48 3.47
CA THR A 49 -6.79 -0.51 2.44
C THR A 49 -7.58 -1.83 2.43
N GLY A 50 -6.97 -2.91 2.91
CA GLY A 50 -7.61 -4.21 3.10
C GLY A 50 -8.45 -4.34 4.38
N GLU A 51 -8.68 -3.26 5.13
CA GLU A 51 -9.46 -3.24 6.38
C GLU A 51 -8.99 -4.28 7.42
N THR A 52 -7.70 -4.56 7.45
CA THR A 52 -7.08 -5.62 8.27
C THR A 52 -7.47 -5.63 9.75
N PRO A 53 -7.66 -4.47 10.43
CA PRO A 53 -8.09 -4.46 11.83
C PRO A 53 -9.48 -5.07 12.07
N THR A 54 -10.33 -5.17 11.05
CA THR A 54 -11.69 -5.72 11.16
C THR A 54 -11.80 -7.19 10.74
N LEU A 55 -10.70 -7.79 10.31
CA LEU A 55 -10.63 -9.19 9.88
C LEU A 55 -10.24 -10.12 11.03
N THR A 56 -10.90 -11.26 11.11
CA THR A 56 -10.51 -12.35 12.01
C THR A 56 -9.19 -13.01 11.54
N ALA A 57 -8.56 -13.77 12.41
CA ALA A 57 -7.35 -14.52 12.07
C ALA A 57 -7.58 -15.51 10.92
N ASP A 58 -8.74 -16.20 10.91
CA ASP A 58 -9.11 -17.14 9.87
C ASP A 58 -9.36 -16.46 8.53
N GLU A 59 -10.00 -15.29 8.51
CA GLU A 59 -10.19 -14.50 7.30
C GLU A 59 -8.86 -14.02 6.73
N LYS A 60 -7.95 -13.51 7.58
CA LYS A 60 -6.60 -13.10 7.15
C LYS A 60 -5.83 -14.25 6.51
N ARG A 61 -5.82 -15.42 7.17
CA ARG A 61 -5.17 -16.60 6.63
C ARG A 61 -5.78 -17.00 5.28
N ARG A 62 -7.11 -17.08 5.19
CA ARG A 62 -7.80 -17.47 3.96
C ARG A 62 -7.58 -16.46 2.82
N ILE A 63 -7.58 -15.15 3.10
CA ILE A 63 -7.25 -14.12 2.10
C ILE A 63 -5.81 -14.33 1.60
N LYS A 64 -4.85 -14.51 2.51
CA LYS A 64 -3.45 -14.78 2.14
C LYS A 64 -3.35 -16.00 1.23
N ASP A 65 -3.89 -17.13 1.65
CA ASP A 65 -3.79 -18.38 0.90
C ASP A 65 -4.41 -18.25 -0.49
N LEU A 66 -5.61 -17.70 -0.60
CA LEU A 66 -6.29 -17.50 -1.86
C LEU A 66 -5.56 -16.55 -2.81
N VAL A 67 -4.99 -15.46 -2.29
CA VAL A 67 -4.22 -14.51 -3.13
C VAL A 67 -2.91 -15.16 -3.58
N VAL A 68 -2.19 -15.87 -2.71
CA VAL A 68 -0.96 -16.60 -3.07
C VAL A 68 -1.24 -17.62 -4.16
N ASP A 69 -2.28 -18.46 -3.98
CA ASP A 69 -2.68 -19.46 -4.96
C ASP A 69 -3.11 -18.83 -6.28
N LYS A 70 -3.76 -17.67 -6.24
CA LYS A 70 -4.22 -16.96 -7.43
C LYS A 70 -3.08 -16.28 -8.18
N VAL A 71 -2.16 -15.65 -7.47
CA VAL A 71 -0.99 -14.96 -8.04
C VAL A 71 0.01 -15.94 -8.64
N GLN A 72 0.19 -17.12 -8.06
CA GLN A 72 1.09 -18.18 -8.55
C GLN A 72 2.52 -17.67 -8.85
N ALA A 73 3.07 -16.85 -7.96
CA ALA A 73 4.39 -16.24 -8.09
C ALA A 73 4.62 -15.43 -9.39
N ARG A 74 3.56 -15.01 -10.10
CA ARG A 74 3.67 -14.15 -11.30
C ARG A 74 4.21 -12.76 -10.95
N VAL A 75 3.88 -12.28 -9.78
CA VAL A 75 4.37 -11.01 -9.20
C VAL A 75 4.61 -11.18 -7.70
N PRO A 76 5.47 -10.37 -7.06
CA PRO A 76 5.69 -10.44 -5.62
C PRO A 76 4.45 -10.09 -4.80
N ILE A 77 4.37 -10.65 -3.58
CA ILE A 77 3.34 -10.37 -2.59
C ILE A 77 3.98 -9.81 -1.32
N LEU A 78 3.65 -8.57 -0.99
CA LEU A 78 3.99 -7.89 0.25
C LEU A 78 2.81 -8.02 1.22
N MET A 79 3.03 -8.49 2.45
CA MET A 79 1.97 -8.65 3.44
C MET A 79 2.10 -7.66 4.59
N GLY A 80 1.00 -7.02 4.97
CA GLY A 80 0.94 -6.15 6.14
C GLY A 80 1.11 -6.97 7.44
N CYS A 81 2.16 -6.66 8.20
CA CYS A 81 2.40 -7.18 9.54
C CYS A 81 3.05 -6.08 10.38
N GLY A 82 2.32 -5.52 11.34
CA GLY A 82 2.79 -4.41 12.16
C GLY A 82 1.77 -4.03 13.23
N GLY A 83 2.20 -3.23 14.18
CA GLY A 83 1.37 -2.83 15.29
C GLY A 83 2.13 -1.94 16.29
N TYR A 84 1.45 -1.57 17.36
CA TYR A 84 2.00 -0.73 18.42
C TYR A 84 2.68 -1.50 19.57
N ASN A 85 2.63 -2.84 19.54
CA ASN A 85 3.32 -3.71 20.51
C ASN A 85 4.42 -4.51 19.78
N THR A 86 5.67 -4.12 19.99
CA THR A 86 6.84 -4.76 19.37
C THR A 86 6.89 -6.27 19.62
N ALA A 87 6.63 -6.71 20.85
CA ALA A 87 6.69 -8.13 21.20
C ALA A 87 5.64 -8.95 20.44
N ALA A 88 4.41 -8.43 20.28
CA ALA A 88 3.35 -9.10 19.54
C ALA A 88 3.70 -9.22 18.04
N VAL A 89 4.26 -8.16 17.43
CA VAL A 89 4.68 -8.21 16.02
C VAL A 89 5.84 -9.19 15.82
N VAL A 90 6.81 -9.21 16.73
CA VAL A 90 7.94 -10.16 16.71
C VAL A 90 7.44 -11.60 16.83
N GLU A 91 6.49 -11.86 17.71
CA GLU A 91 5.89 -13.18 17.89
C GLU A 91 5.13 -13.62 16.63
N GLU A 92 4.31 -12.72 16.04
CA GLU A 92 3.61 -13.00 14.77
C GLU A 92 4.60 -13.34 13.65
N LEU A 93 5.72 -12.63 13.54
CA LEU A 93 6.74 -12.89 12.52
C LEU A 93 7.46 -14.24 12.72
N LYS A 94 7.61 -14.69 13.96
CA LYS A 94 8.28 -15.98 14.29
C LYS A 94 7.36 -17.19 14.15
N THR A 95 6.08 -17.03 14.44
CA THR A 95 5.12 -18.15 14.55
C THR A 95 4.10 -18.17 13.41
N GLY A 96 3.94 -17.07 12.70
CA GLY A 96 2.97 -16.93 11.61
C GLY A 96 3.35 -17.72 10.36
N ASP A 97 2.34 -18.01 9.53
CA ASP A 97 2.53 -18.65 8.23
C ASP A 97 2.69 -17.57 7.13
N PHE A 98 3.90 -17.43 6.64
CA PHE A 98 4.28 -16.53 5.54
C PHE A 98 4.59 -17.25 4.23
N LYS A 99 4.14 -18.50 4.07
CA LYS A 99 4.34 -19.23 2.82
C LYS A 99 3.76 -18.48 1.62
N GLY A 100 4.58 -18.28 0.59
CA GLY A 100 4.20 -17.53 -0.62
C GLY A 100 4.20 -16.01 -0.47
N ILE A 101 4.71 -15.49 0.66
CA ILE A 101 4.89 -14.05 0.90
C ILE A 101 6.35 -13.69 0.65
N ASP A 102 6.58 -12.63 -0.12
CA ASP A 102 7.90 -12.19 -0.56
C ASP A 102 8.47 -11.06 0.30
N GLY A 103 7.65 -10.45 1.16
CA GLY A 103 8.10 -9.41 2.09
C GLY A 103 7.01 -8.93 3.04
N ILE A 104 7.43 -8.14 4.02
CA ILE A 104 6.59 -7.62 5.10
C ILE A 104 6.48 -6.10 5.00
N LEU A 105 5.25 -5.57 4.97
CA LEU A 105 4.98 -4.14 5.17
C LEU A 105 4.71 -3.87 6.65
N SER A 106 5.61 -3.17 7.32
CA SER A 106 5.47 -2.89 8.75
C SER A 106 5.24 -1.40 9.01
N VAL A 107 4.04 -1.07 9.50
CA VAL A 107 3.62 0.29 9.82
C VAL A 107 4.28 0.78 11.11
N CYS A 108 4.61 2.09 11.17
CA CYS A 108 5.04 2.73 12.42
C CYS A 108 4.02 2.46 13.54
N PRO A 109 4.49 2.21 14.79
CA PRO A 109 3.59 2.13 15.94
C PRO A 109 2.68 3.35 16.01
N TYR A 110 1.40 3.10 16.21
CA TYR A 110 0.36 4.11 16.35
C TYR A 110 -0.13 4.19 17.79
N TYR A 111 -0.88 5.25 18.12
CA TYR A 111 -1.50 5.47 19.43
C TYR A 111 -0.48 5.85 20.53
N ASN A 112 0.52 4.99 20.85
CA ASN A 112 1.51 5.22 21.93
C ASN A 112 2.68 6.14 21.52
N LYS A 113 2.78 6.55 20.25
CA LYS A 113 3.68 7.59 19.70
C LYS A 113 5.13 7.50 20.21
N PRO A 114 5.90 6.46 19.87
CA PRO A 114 7.27 6.32 20.32
C PRO A 114 8.19 7.44 19.80
N SER A 115 9.31 7.66 20.51
CA SER A 115 10.40 8.54 20.05
C SER A 115 11.11 7.94 18.82
N GLN A 116 12.01 8.71 18.18
CA GLN A 116 12.81 8.21 17.06
C GLN A 116 13.67 6.99 17.45
N GLU A 117 14.25 7.00 18.64
CA GLU A 117 14.98 5.84 19.15
C GLU A 117 14.04 4.65 19.41
N GLY A 118 12.84 4.89 19.91
CA GLY A 118 11.81 3.86 20.07
C GLY A 118 11.40 3.25 18.73
N LEU A 119 11.23 4.05 17.67
CA LEU A 119 10.97 3.59 16.31
C LEU A 119 12.13 2.75 15.77
N TYR A 120 13.36 3.22 15.97
CA TYR A 120 14.56 2.47 15.57
C TYR A 120 14.63 1.10 16.23
N GLN A 121 14.48 1.01 17.55
CA GLN A 121 14.52 -0.26 18.28
C GLN A 121 13.36 -1.18 17.88
N HIS A 122 12.17 -0.63 17.65
CA HIS A 122 11.00 -1.37 17.18
C HIS A 122 11.29 -2.06 15.84
N PHE A 123 11.73 -1.31 14.82
CA PHE A 123 11.97 -1.87 13.50
C PHE A 123 13.20 -2.77 13.45
N LYS A 124 14.23 -2.48 14.26
CA LYS A 124 15.38 -3.39 14.42
C LYS A 124 14.97 -4.75 14.99
N ALA A 125 14.09 -4.76 15.99
CA ALA A 125 13.55 -6.00 16.54
C ALA A 125 12.69 -6.77 15.53
N ILE A 126 11.88 -6.08 14.71
CA ILE A 126 11.10 -6.66 13.62
C ILE A 126 12.03 -7.26 12.57
N ALA A 127 13.04 -6.53 12.12
CA ALA A 127 14.02 -7.02 11.14
C ALA A 127 14.74 -8.29 11.63
N ALA A 128 15.09 -8.34 12.92
CA ALA A 128 15.74 -9.51 13.51
C ALA A 128 14.81 -10.73 13.67
N ALA A 129 13.49 -10.56 13.58
CA ALA A 129 12.51 -11.62 13.78
C ALA A 129 12.12 -12.37 12.51
N THR A 130 12.56 -11.91 11.34
CA THR A 130 12.23 -12.52 10.03
C THR A 130 13.42 -12.48 9.08
N SER A 131 13.49 -13.45 8.17
CA SER A 131 14.41 -13.42 7.02
C SER A 131 13.81 -12.77 5.79
N LEU A 132 12.51 -12.45 5.80
CA LEU A 132 11.85 -11.78 4.69
C LEU A 132 12.29 -10.31 4.57
N PRO A 133 12.31 -9.76 3.35
CA PRO A 133 12.46 -8.32 3.16
C PRO A 133 11.41 -7.53 3.93
N VAL A 134 11.83 -6.48 4.63
CA VAL A 134 10.95 -5.59 5.39
C VAL A 134 10.87 -4.23 4.68
N VAL A 135 9.65 -3.79 4.40
CA VAL A 135 9.33 -2.46 3.93
C VAL A 135 8.76 -1.66 5.11
N LEU A 136 9.45 -0.62 5.51
CA LEU A 136 8.95 0.32 6.53
C LEU A 136 7.72 1.05 6.00
N TYR A 137 6.75 1.37 6.86
CA TYR A 137 5.59 2.17 6.45
C TYR A 137 5.40 3.38 7.35
N ASN A 138 5.70 4.56 6.79
CA ASN A 138 5.54 5.86 7.45
C ASN A 138 4.26 6.55 6.97
N VAL A 139 3.30 6.75 7.87
CA VAL A 139 2.00 7.38 7.58
C VAL A 139 1.52 8.22 8.77
N PRO A 140 2.15 9.37 9.04
CA PRO A 140 1.91 10.19 10.24
C PRO A 140 0.45 10.60 10.43
N GLY A 141 -0.29 10.82 9.33
CA GLY A 141 -1.71 11.15 9.36
C GLY A 141 -2.60 10.07 9.99
N ARG A 142 -2.11 8.81 10.07
CA ARG A 142 -2.82 7.69 10.70
C ARG A 142 -2.20 7.27 12.03
N THR A 143 -0.87 7.29 12.11
CA THR A 143 -0.15 6.80 13.29
C THR A 143 0.03 7.87 14.37
N GLY A 144 0.01 9.14 14.00
CA GLY A 144 0.35 10.26 14.87
C GLY A 144 1.84 10.37 15.20
N VAL A 145 2.69 9.60 14.50
CA VAL A 145 4.16 9.64 14.64
C VAL A 145 4.80 9.62 13.26
N ASN A 146 5.86 10.40 13.07
CA ASN A 146 6.64 10.45 11.84
C ASN A 146 7.98 9.74 12.02
N LEU A 147 8.30 8.78 11.15
CA LEU A 147 9.63 8.19 11.03
C LEU A 147 10.49 9.13 10.19
N LYS A 148 11.40 9.86 10.84
CA LYS A 148 12.24 10.87 10.19
C LYS A 148 13.26 10.25 9.23
N ALA A 149 13.73 11.04 8.27
CA ALA A 149 14.72 10.62 7.27
C ALA A 149 15.99 10.03 7.92
N GLU A 150 16.54 10.70 8.95
CA GLU A 150 17.72 10.22 9.68
C GLU A 150 17.52 8.82 10.26
N THR A 151 16.38 8.58 10.93
CA THR A 151 16.05 7.26 11.53
C THR A 151 15.84 6.20 10.45
N THR A 152 15.18 6.56 9.35
CA THR A 152 14.98 5.68 8.18
C THR A 152 16.31 5.24 7.58
N VAL A 153 17.21 6.18 7.34
CA VAL A 153 18.54 5.90 6.75
C VAL A 153 19.42 5.08 7.72
N ARG A 154 19.33 5.34 9.02
CA ARG A 154 20.02 4.53 10.05
C ARG A 154 19.53 3.08 10.02
N LEU A 155 18.21 2.85 9.99
CA LEU A 155 17.62 1.52 9.87
C LEU A 155 18.08 0.80 8.59
N ALA A 156 18.07 1.52 7.45
CA ALA A 156 18.49 0.96 6.17
C ALA A 156 19.97 0.54 6.13
N ARG A 157 20.82 1.18 6.94
CA ARG A 157 22.25 0.83 7.07
C ARG A 157 22.50 -0.30 8.04
N ASP A 158 21.74 -0.36 9.14
CA ASP A 158 21.99 -1.26 10.26
C ASP A 158 21.28 -2.60 10.12
N CYS A 159 20.25 -2.70 9.23
CA CYS A 159 19.42 -3.90 9.05
C CYS A 159 19.38 -4.29 7.57
N GLU A 160 20.09 -5.34 7.18
CA GLU A 160 20.26 -5.76 5.78
C GLU A 160 18.93 -6.15 5.08
N ASN A 161 17.94 -6.62 5.83
CA ASN A 161 16.64 -7.01 5.30
C ASN A 161 15.60 -5.90 5.35
N ILE A 162 15.93 -4.70 5.86
CA ILE A 162 15.11 -3.49 5.67
C ILE A 162 15.46 -2.91 4.29
N VAL A 163 14.62 -3.18 3.29
CA VAL A 163 14.96 -2.94 1.87
C VAL A 163 14.30 -1.70 1.27
N ALA A 164 13.24 -1.19 1.90
CA ALA A 164 12.54 -0.03 1.41
C ALA A 164 11.71 0.67 2.49
N ILE A 165 11.22 1.86 2.16
CA ILE A 165 10.16 2.55 2.89
C ILE A 165 8.99 2.87 1.96
N LYS A 166 7.76 2.55 2.38
CA LYS A 166 6.52 3.16 1.88
C LYS A 166 6.34 4.49 2.59
N GLU A 167 6.57 5.59 1.86
CA GLU A 167 6.50 6.93 2.42
C GLU A 167 5.15 7.59 2.07
N ALA A 168 4.39 7.89 3.10
CA ALA A 168 3.05 8.49 3.01
C ALA A 168 2.88 9.66 4.00
N SER A 169 3.96 10.39 4.28
CA SER A 169 3.91 11.58 5.14
C SER A 169 3.33 12.81 4.45
N GLY A 170 3.31 12.83 3.12
CA GLY A 170 2.97 14.02 2.35
C GLY A 170 4.11 15.05 2.25
N ASN A 171 5.28 14.76 2.81
CA ASN A 171 6.43 15.66 2.87
C ASN A 171 7.48 15.28 1.83
N LEU A 172 7.50 16.00 0.69
CA LEU A 172 8.45 15.77 -0.39
C LEU A 172 9.90 16.12 0.01
N GLU A 173 10.12 17.06 0.92
CA GLU A 173 11.46 17.38 1.42
C GLU A 173 12.05 16.20 2.20
N GLN A 174 11.24 15.52 3.03
CA GLN A 174 11.66 14.31 3.73
C GLN A 174 11.93 13.16 2.74
N VAL A 175 11.11 13.03 1.69
CA VAL A 175 11.35 12.04 0.63
C VAL A 175 12.70 12.26 -0.04
N ASP A 176 13.00 13.50 -0.43
CA ASP A 176 14.25 13.87 -1.07
C ASP A 176 15.46 13.65 -0.15
N GLU A 177 15.33 14.00 1.13
CA GLU A 177 16.35 13.75 2.16
C GLU A 177 16.65 12.25 2.32
N ILE A 178 15.63 11.38 2.31
CA ILE A 178 15.81 9.93 2.36
C ILE A 178 16.54 9.46 1.10
N ILE A 179 16.07 9.86 -0.09
CA ILE A 179 16.63 9.45 -1.38
C ILE A 179 18.10 9.84 -1.50
N LYS A 180 18.44 11.05 -1.07
CA LYS A 180 19.81 11.56 -1.07
C LYS A 180 20.76 10.76 -0.18
N ASN A 181 20.31 10.32 1.00
CA ASN A 181 21.17 9.77 2.05
C ASN A 181 21.09 8.24 2.20
N LYS A 182 20.13 7.58 1.55
CA LYS A 182 19.91 6.13 1.64
C LYS A 182 21.08 5.32 1.06
N PRO A 183 21.34 4.09 1.56
CA PRO A 183 22.23 3.18 0.86
C PRO A 183 21.65 2.75 -0.50
N TYR A 184 22.51 2.32 -1.42
CA TYR A 184 22.10 1.91 -2.78
C TYR A 184 21.08 0.77 -2.78
N SER A 185 21.17 -0.15 -1.82
CA SER A 185 20.26 -1.31 -1.68
C SER A 185 18.88 -0.98 -1.10
N PHE A 186 18.65 0.26 -0.67
CA PHE A 186 17.38 0.69 -0.06
C PHE A 186 16.60 1.56 -1.02
N ASP A 187 15.29 1.38 -1.11
CA ASP A 187 14.41 2.11 -2.02
C ASP A 187 13.31 2.89 -1.28
N VAL A 188 12.80 3.93 -1.95
CA VAL A 188 11.61 4.68 -1.52
C VAL A 188 10.45 4.32 -2.45
N ILE A 189 9.31 3.98 -1.86
CA ILE A 189 8.06 3.66 -2.55
C ILE A 189 7.02 4.68 -2.12
N SER A 190 6.29 5.29 -3.05
CA SER A 190 5.20 6.19 -2.71
C SER A 190 4.08 5.44 -1.98
N GLY A 191 3.54 6.05 -0.93
CA GLY A 191 2.33 5.59 -0.25
C GLY A 191 1.10 6.47 -0.52
N ASP A 192 1.23 7.44 -1.44
CA ASP A 192 0.23 8.44 -1.78
C ASP A 192 0.11 8.57 -3.30
N ASP A 193 -1.08 8.27 -3.84
CA ASP A 193 -1.33 8.29 -5.28
C ASP A 193 -1.13 9.70 -5.87
N SER A 194 -1.55 10.74 -5.16
CA SER A 194 -1.45 12.13 -5.60
C SER A 194 0.00 12.63 -5.65
N LEU A 195 0.88 12.08 -4.82
CA LEU A 195 2.29 12.45 -4.75
C LEU A 195 3.20 11.47 -5.51
N THR A 196 2.65 10.42 -6.11
CA THR A 196 3.45 9.42 -6.83
C THR A 196 4.26 10.04 -7.96
N PHE A 197 3.63 10.95 -8.76
CA PHE A 197 4.35 11.60 -9.87
C PHE A 197 5.58 12.39 -9.38
N PRO A 198 5.49 13.34 -8.44
CA PRO A 198 6.67 14.05 -7.94
C PRO A 198 7.67 13.12 -7.22
N MET A 199 7.21 12.14 -6.46
CA MET A 199 8.11 11.22 -5.74
C MET A 199 8.95 10.35 -6.69
N VAL A 200 8.35 9.80 -7.76
CA VAL A 200 9.09 9.04 -8.78
C VAL A 200 10.04 9.94 -9.54
N SER A 201 9.67 11.19 -9.81
CA SER A 201 10.57 12.19 -10.42
C SER A 201 11.79 12.51 -9.53
N CYS A 202 11.66 12.41 -8.20
CA CYS A 202 12.77 12.54 -7.25
C CYS A 202 13.60 11.25 -7.08
N GLY A 203 13.14 10.09 -7.58
CA GLY A 203 13.87 8.83 -7.50
C GLY A 203 13.20 7.74 -6.68
N ALA A 204 11.91 7.86 -6.32
CA ALA A 204 11.13 6.73 -5.82
C ALA A 204 10.94 5.68 -6.92
N VAL A 205 10.87 4.40 -6.54
CA VAL A 205 10.87 3.28 -7.48
C VAL A 205 9.47 2.78 -7.86
N GLY A 206 8.43 3.40 -7.34
CA GLY A 206 7.03 3.00 -7.59
C GLY A 206 6.10 3.48 -6.49
N VAL A 207 4.96 2.81 -6.39
CA VAL A 207 3.89 3.16 -5.44
C VAL A 207 3.19 1.90 -4.90
N ILE A 208 2.72 1.96 -3.66
CA ILE A 208 1.70 1.06 -3.14
C ILE A 208 0.38 1.84 -3.15
N SER A 209 -0.39 1.63 -4.20
CA SER A 209 -1.47 2.47 -4.70
C SER A 209 -2.84 2.07 -4.18
N VAL A 210 -3.69 3.05 -3.92
CA VAL A 210 -5.13 2.89 -3.65
C VAL A 210 -5.90 2.90 -4.97
N ILE A 211 -5.69 3.90 -5.83
CA ILE A 211 -6.39 4.01 -7.13
C ILE A 211 -6.06 2.85 -8.07
N GLY A 212 -4.88 2.24 -7.91
CA GLY A 212 -4.47 1.06 -8.66
C GLY A 212 -5.41 -0.15 -8.50
N ASN A 213 -6.23 -0.21 -7.44
CA ASN A 213 -7.29 -1.22 -7.32
C ASN A 213 -8.30 -1.13 -8.48
N ALA A 214 -8.63 0.07 -8.91
CA ALA A 214 -9.64 0.35 -9.94
C ALA A 214 -9.04 0.65 -11.31
N LEU A 215 -7.91 1.36 -11.37
CA LEU A 215 -7.26 1.81 -12.61
C LEU A 215 -5.81 1.31 -12.74
N PRO A 216 -5.56 0.00 -12.66
CA PRO A 216 -4.19 -0.53 -12.68
C PRO A 216 -3.47 -0.21 -14.00
N LYS A 217 -4.17 -0.30 -15.13
CA LYS A 217 -3.59 -0.09 -16.47
C LYS A 217 -3.03 1.32 -16.67
N GLU A 218 -3.84 2.33 -16.36
CA GLU A 218 -3.46 3.73 -16.54
C GLU A 218 -2.37 4.13 -15.55
N PHE A 219 -2.50 3.67 -14.30
CA PHE A 219 -1.57 4.05 -13.25
C PHE A 219 -0.21 3.36 -13.42
N SER A 220 -0.18 2.08 -13.81
CA SER A 220 1.07 1.40 -14.16
C SER A 220 1.76 2.04 -15.37
N LYS A 221 0.97 2.46 -16.38
CA LYS A 221 1.50 3.18 -17.55
C LYS A 221 2.19 4.49 -17.13
N MET A 222 1.56 5.27 -16.24
CA MET A 222 2.15 6.52 -15.72
C MET A 222 3.52 6.26 -15.08
N ILE A 223 3.60 5.27 -14.19
CA ILE A 223 4.83 4.95 -13.45
C ILE A 223 5.92 4.47 -14.43
N ARG A 224 5.58 3.57 -15.35
CA ARG A 224 6.54 3.03 -16.34
C ARG A 224 7.06 4.09 -17.28
N LEU A 225 6.24 5.08 -17.69
CA LEU A 225 6.68 6.23 -18.46
C LEU A 225 7.70 7.06 -17.68
N GLN A 226 7.41 7.37 -16.40
CA GLN A 226 8.35 8.12 -15.56
C GLN A 226 9.68 7.38 -15.36
N MET A 227 9.64 6.08 -15.09
CA MET A 227 10.85 5.27 -14.90
C MET A 227 11.73 5.21 -16.16
N ARG A 228 11.16 5.52 -17.34
CA ARG A 228 11.89 5.66 -18.60
C ARG A 228 12.32 7.10 -18.91
N GLY A 229 12.02 8.06 -18.02
CA GLY A 229 12.29 9.49 -18.25
C GLY A 229 11.28 10.20 -19.14
N GLU A 230 10.17 9.55 -19.49
CA GLU A 230 9.09 10.09 -20.32
C GLU A 230 8.09 10.89 -19.47
N TYR A 231 8.54 12.03 -18.92
CA TYR A 231 7.76 12.80 -17.92
C TYR A 231 6.52 13.48 -18.51
N ASP A 232 6.55 14.01 -19.73
CA ASP A 232 5.41 14.74 -20.30
C ASP A 232 4.18 13.86 -20.52
N PRO A 233 4.24 12.67 -21.12
CA PRO A 233 3.09 11.79 -21.22
C PRO A 233 2.64 11.25 -19.85
N ALA A 234 3.57 10.98 -18.92
CA ALA A 234 3.22 10.57 -17.55
C ALA A 234 2.45 11.66 -16.80
N ARG A 235 2.89 12.92 -16.90
CA ARG A 235 2.23 14.08 -16.28
C ARG A 235 0.80 14.27 -16.78
N LYS A 236 0.54 14.03 -18.09
CA LYS A 236 -0.83 14.07 -18.63
C LYS A 236 -1.74 13.03 -17.98
N ILE A 237 -1.23 11.83 -17.71
CA ILE A 237 -1.98 10.79 -16.99
C ILE A 237 -2.23 11.23 -15.55
N HIS A 238 -1.20 11.74 -14.84
CA HIS A 238 -1.33 12.25 -13.48
C HIS A 238 -2.43 13.32 -13.38
N HIS A 239 -2.37 14.35 -14.22
CA HIS A 239 -3.36 15.44 -14.20
C HIS A 239 -4.77 14.97 -14.55
N ARG A 240 -4.92 13.96 -15.40
CA ARG A 240 -6.23 13.38 -15.72
C ARG A 240 -6.95 12.83 -14.50
N PHE A 241 -6.20 12.33 -13.50
CA PHE A 241 -6.77 11.69 -12.31
C PHE A 241 -6.70 12.52 -11.03
N THR A 242 -6.27 13.79 -11.11
CA THR A 242 -6.09 14.65 -9.92
C THR A 242 -7.34 14.75 -9.06
N ASP A 243 -8.51 14.91 -9.68
CA ASP A 243 -9.78 15.01 -8.95
C ASP A 243 -10.18 13.69 -8.29
N LEU A 244 -9.88 12.55 -8.92
CA LEU A 244 -10.10 11.23 -8.32
C LEU A 244 -9.21 11.00 -7.10
N PHE A 245 -7.94 11.42 -7.12
CA PHE A 245 -7.06 11.26 -5.96
C PHE A 245 -7.67 11.90 -4.71
N SER A 246 -8.17 13.14 -4.83
CA SER A 246 -8.83 13.83 -3.72
C SER A 246 -10.11 13.13 -3.30
N LEU A 247 -10.94 12.73 -4.26
CA LEU A 247 -12.25 12.14 -4.00
C LEU A 247 -12.16 10.77 -3.32
N LEU A 248 -11.13 9.98 -3.62
CA LEU A 248 -10.90 8.68 -3.00
C LEU A 248 -10.63 8.76 -1.49
N PHE A 249 -10.23 9.94 -0.97
CA PHE A 249 -9.84 10.11 0.43
C PHE A 249 -10.77 11.03 1.23
N VAL A 250 -11.71 11.74 0.59
CA VAL A 250 -12.56 12.75 1.26
C VAL A 250 -13.41 12.17 2.40
N ASP A 251 -13.88 10.94 2.26
CA ASP A 251 -14.62 10.19 3.30
C ASP A 251 -13.77 9.07 3.91
N GLY A 252 -12.45 9.12 3.68
CA GLY A 252 -11.48 8.15 4.18
C GLY A 252 -11.20 6.99 3.22
N ASN A 253 -10.08 6.33 3.45
CA ASN A 253 -9.65 5.13 2.72
C ASN A 253 -9.86 3.89 3.62
N PRO A 254 -10.53 2.82 3.12
CA PRO A 254 -10.82 2.50 1.71
C PRO A 254 -12.22 2.89 1.20
N ALA A 255 -13.01 3.71 1.91
CA ALA A 255 -14.39 4.00 1.54
C ALA A 255 -14.49 4.52 0.08
N GLY A 256 -13.64 5.47 -0.31
CA GLY A 256 -13.65 6.03 -1.67
C GLY A 256 -13.32 5.02 -2.75
N VAL A 257 -12.27 4.21 -2.59
CA VAL A 257 -11.90 3.20 -3.60
C VAL A 257 -12.91 2.05 -3.69
N LYS A 258 -13.56 1.68 -2.58
CA LYS A 258 -14.64 0.69 -2.62
C LYS A 258 -15.88 1.23 -3.32
N ALA A 259 -16.23 2.50 -3.11
CA ALA A 259 -17.29 3.17 -3.86
C ALA A 259 -16.98 3.18 -5.37
N MET A 260 -15.74 3.50 -5.77
CA MET A 260 -15.30 3.47 -7.16
C MET A 260 -15.41 2.06 -7.77
N LEU A 261 -14.91 1.05 -7.09
CA LEU A 261 -15.00 -0.34 -7.54
C LEU A 261 -16.44 -0.84 -7.64
N HIS A 262 -17.33 -0.36 -6.78
CA HIS A 262 -18.76 -0.64 -6.85
C HIS A 262 -19.40 -0.03 -8.10
N GLU A 263 -19.16 1.25 -8.37
CA GLU A 263 -19.63 1.93 -9.59
C GLU A 263 -19.13 1.25 -10.87
N MET A 264 -17.94 0.65 -10.83
CA MET A 264 -17.38 -0.15 -11.92
C MET A 264 -17.91 -1.60 -11.97
N GLY A 265 -18.76 -2.02 -11.03
CA GLY A 265 -19.38 -3.34 -10.99
C GLY A 265 -18.49 -4.47 -10.49
N PHE A 266 -17.39 -4.20 -9.82
CA PHE A 266 -16.47 -5.23 -9.31
C PHE A 266 -16.89 -5.82 -7.97
N ILE A 267 -17.39 -4.98 -7.03
CA ILE A 267 -17.68 -5.36 -5.65
C ILE A 267 -18.96 -4.69 -5.13
N GLU A 268 -19.48 -5.18 -4.02
CA GLU A 268 -20.49 -4.46 -3.23
C GLU A 268 -19.85 -3.30 -2.45
N ASN A 269 -20.60 -2.18 -2.29
CA ASN A 269 -20.11 -1.03 -1.51
C ASN A 269 -20.33 -1.23 -0.01
N VAL A 270 -19.64 -2.21 0.56
CA VAL A 270 -19.76 -2.61 1.97
C VAL A 270 -18.41 -2.49 2.67
N LEU A 271 -18.42 -1.85 3.85
CA LEU A 271 -17.30 -1.76 4.78
C LEU A 271 -17.71 -2.34 6.13
N ARG A 272 -16.74 -2.72 6.94
CA ARG A 272 -16.97 -3.12 8.34
C ARG A 272 -16.75 -1.94 9.29
N LEU A 273 -17.61 -1.80 10.28
CA LEU A 273 -17.39 -0.82 11.34
C LEU A 273 -15.99 -0.96 11.97
N PRO A 274 -15.35 0.18 12.32
CA PRO A 274 -15.90 1.55 12.40
C PRO A 274 -15.97 2.30 11.07
N LEU A 275 -15.56 1.70 9.95
CA LEU A 275 -15.65 2.31 8.63
C LEU A 275 -17.06 2.13 8.06
N VAL A 276 -17.48 3.13 7.28
CA VAL A 276 -18.79 3.16 6.62
C VAL A 276 -18.61 3.57 5.15
N PRO A 277 -19.57 3.25 4.26
CA PRO A 277 -19.57 3.72 2.88
C PRO A 277 -19.47 5.25 2.79
N THR A 278 -19.02 5.74 1.66
CA THR A 278 -18.94 7.18 1.37
C THR A 278 -20.32 7.82 1.44
N ARG A 279 -20.34 9.14 1.67
CA ARG A 279 -21.57 9.94 1.57
C ARG A 279 -22.17 9.84 0.17
N ILE A 280 -23.49 9.98 0.07
CA ILE A 280 -24.22 9.95 -1.22
C ILE A 280 -23.66 10.98 -2.20
N SER A 281 -23.35 12.20 -1.73
CA SER A 281 -22.75 13.23 -2.57
C SER A 281 -21.39 12.85 -3.14
N THR A 282 -20.56 12.15 -2.36
CA THR A 282 -19.27 11.64 -2.82
C THR A 282 -19.46 10.54 -3.88
N LEU A 283 -20.41 9.62 -3.67
CA LEU A 283 -20.73 8.58 -4.62
C LEU A 283 -21.25 9.16 -5.95
N GLN A 284 -22.17 10.14 -5.88
CA GLN A 284 -22.67 10.85 -7.08
C GLN A 284 -21.53 11.52 -7.86
N ARG A 285 -20.63 12.23 -7.15
CA ARG A 285 -19.48 12.87 -7.81
C ARG A 285 -18.52 11.83 -8.40
N MET A 286 -18.36 10.66 -7.75
CA MET A 286 -17.58 9.55 -8.30
C MET A 286 -18.17 9.06 -9.63
N SER A 287 -19.47 8.79 -9.67
CA SER A 287 -20.16 8.36 -10.90
C SER A 287 -20.06 9.38 -12.04
N GLU A 288 -20.12 10.68 -11.71
CA GLU A 288 -19.93 11.76 -12.70
C GLU A 288 -18.50 11.75 -13.26
N LEU A 289 -17.48 11.71 -12.38
CA LEU A 289 -16.08 11.69 -12.80
C LEU A 289 -15.73 10.46 -13.64
N LEU A 290 -16.23 9.28 -13.28
CA LEU A 290 -16.01 8.07 -14.07
C LEU A 290 -16.57 8.23 -15.49
N ARG A 291 -17.78 8.81 -15.64
CA ARG A 291 -18.37 9.11 -16.96
C ARG A 291 -17.57 10.15 -17.74
N GLU A 292 -17.14 11.24 -17.09
CA GLU A 292 -16.29 12.29 -17.71
C GLU A 292 -14.96 11.70 -18.23
N LEU A 293 -14.38 10.78 -17.44
CA LEU A 293 -13.13 10.10 -17.78
C LEU A 293 -13.30 8.93 -18.73
N LYS A 294 -14.54 8.55 -19.05
CA LYS A 294 -14.88 7.38 -19.90
C LYS A 294 -14.29 6.06 -19.35
N ILE A 295 -14.48 5.86 -18.08
CA ILE A 295 -14.08 4.66 -17.33
C ILE A 295 -15.31 3.82 -17.02
#